data_4cb0ee0038cd9a23285e9e0fa7ecc145
#
_entry.id   4cb0ee0038cd9a23285e9e0fa7ecc145
#
_cell.length_a   1.000
_cell.length_b   1.000
_cell.length_c   1.000
_cell.angle_alpha   90.00
_cell.angle_beta   90.00
_cell.angle_gamma   90.00
#
_symmetry.space_group_name_H-M   'P 1'
#
loop_
_entity.id
_entity.type
_entity.pdbx_description
1 polymer ?
#
loop_
_entity_poly.entity_id
_entity_poly.type
_entity_poly.pdbx_seq_one_letter_code
_entity_poly.pdbx_strand_id
1 'polypeptide(L)'
;FQDRSLAMIFAKPSARTRVSFETGFEWMGGNALFLGPNDIGIGKREAIKDISRLFSRYNDVIMARLFDHQHIIELAEYSDIPVIN
;
A
#
# COMPACT_ATOMS: atom_id res chain seq x y z
N PHE A 1 11.47 -2.55 -12.56
CA PHE A 1 10.56 -1.54 -11.99
C PHE A 1 11.11 -0.11 -12.10
N GLN A 2 11.88 0.12 -13.16
CA GLN A 2 12.41 1.45 -13.43
C GLN A 2 11.27 2.48 -13.49
N ASP A 3 11.41 3.57 -12.71
CA ASP A 3 10.42 4.65 -12.64
C ASP A 3 9.03 4.22 -12.16
N ARG A 4 8.92 3.05 -11.49
CA ARG A 4 7.67 2.60 -10.89
C ARG A 4 7.65 2.92 -9.41
N SER A 5 6.47 3.05 -8.84
CA SER A 5 6.34 3.33 -7.41
C SER A 5 5.43 2.33 -6.70
N LEU A 6 5.83 1.97 -5.49
CA LEU A 6 5.13 1.05 -4.62
C LEU A 6 4.63 1.82 -3.39
N ALA A 7 3.34 1.75 -3.11
CA ALA A 7 2.79 2.25 -1.87
C ALA A 7 2.63 1.09 -0.89
N MET A 8 3.22 1.21 0.29
CA MET A 8 3.10 0.21 1.36
C MET A 8 2.22 0.77 2.47
N ILE A 9 1.08 0.13 2.70
CA ILE A 9 0.10 0.56 3.70
C ILE A 9 0.12 -0.44 4.85
N PHE A 10 0.55 -0.02 6.02
CA PHE A 10 0.69 -0.88 7.19
C PHE A 10 -0.19 -0.40 8.34
N ALA A 11 -1.23 -1.16 8.67
CA ALA A 11 -1.96 -0.98 9.92
C ALA A 11 -1.29 -1.77 11.03
N LYS A 12 -0.52 -2.80 10.68
CA LYS A 12 0.24 -3.63 11.63
C LYS A 12 1.73 -3.35 11.49
N PRO A 13 2.48 -3.25 12.60
CA PRO A 13 3.94 -3.17 12.53
C PRO A 13 4.50 -4.45 11.90
N SER A 14 5.38 -4.30 10.93
CA SER A 14 6.05 -5.45 10.31
C SER A 14 7.35 -4.99 9.65
N ALA A 15 8.42 -4.92 10.45
CA ALA A 15 9.71 -4.45 9.99
C ALA A 15 10.29 -5.33 8.87
N ARG A 16 10.15 -6.65 9.00
CA ARG A 16 10.68 -7.59 8.02
C ARG A 16 10.04 -7.40 6.65
N THR A 17 8.72 -7.34 6.62
CA THR A 17 7.99 -7.18 5.36
C THR A 17 8.30 -5.84 4.73
N ARG A 18 8.34 -4.78 5.53
CA ARG A 18 8.69 -3.46 5.06
C ARG A 18 10.07 -3.43 4.42
N VAL A 19 11.08 -3.93 5.12
CA VAL A 19 12.46 -3.93 4.63
C VAL A 19 12.59 -4.74 3.36
N SER A 20 11.97 -5.92 3.32
CA SER A 20 12.04 -6.78 2.14
C SER A 20 11.44 -6.12 0.90
N PHE A 21 10.26 -5.56 1.02
CA PHE A 21 9.60 -4.91 -0.11
C PHE A 21 10.29 -3.62 -0.52
N GLU A 22 10.63 -2.78 0.45
CA GLU A 22 11.27 -1.50 0.17
C GLU A 22 12.62 -1.69 -0.53
N THR A 23 13.48 -2.54 0.05
CA THR A 23 14.79 -2.82 -0.50
C THR A 23 14.71 -3.50 -1.86
N GLY A 24 13.88 -4.54 -1.96
CA GLY A 24 13.74 -5.29 -3.21
C GLY A 24 13.22 -4.42 -4.35
N PHE A 25 12.23 -3.59 -4.06
CA PHE A 25 11.65 -2.72 -5.08
C PHE A 25 12.63 -1.65 -5.55
N GLU A 26 13.40 -1.08 -4.61
CA GLU A 26 14.42 -0.10 -4.94
C GLU A 26 15.57 -0.70 -5.74
N TRP A 27 15.98 -1.93 -5.41
CA TRP A 27 17.01 -2.65 -6.18
C TRP A 27 16.60 -2.87 -7.63
N MET A 28 15.30 -2.97 -7.89
CA MET A 28 14.79 -3.14 -9.25
C MET A 28 14.51 -1.81 -9.95
N GLY A 29 14.97 -0.71 -9.38
CA GLY A 29 14.88 0.62 -10.00
C GLY A 29 13.62 1.40 -9.64
N GLY A 30 12.79 0.88 -8.75
CA GLY A 30 11.56 1.55 -8.34
C GLY A 30 11.71 2.39 -7.08
N ASN A 31 10.65 3.08 -6.72
CA ASN A 31 10.56 3.87 -5.49
C ASN A 31 9.49 3.28 -4.58
N ALA A 32 9.76 3.21 -3.29
CA ALA A 32 8.82 2.69 -2.32
C ALA A 32 8.44 3.76 -1.31
N LEU A 33 7.13 3.87 -1.03
CA LEU A 33 6.57 4.80 -0.06
C LEU A 33 5.92 4.01 1.06
N PHE A 34 6.25 4.33 2.31
CA PHE A 34 5.70 3.66 3.48
C PHE A 34 4.68 4.55 4.18
N LEU A 35 3.53 3.97 4.52
CA LEU A 35 2.45 4.63 5.25
C LEU A 35 2.04 3.77 6.43
N GLY A 36 2.25 4.29 7.63
CA GLY A 36 1.93 3.59 8.87
C GLY A 36 0.50 3.85 9.31
N PRO A 37 0.11 3.26 10.47
CA PRO A 37 -1.27 3.38 10.98
C PRO A 37 -1.70 4.81 11.25
N ASN A 38 -0.77 5.68 11.65
CA ASN A 38 -1.08 7.06 11.99
C ASN A 38 -1.13 7.99 10.77
N ASP A 39 -0.65 7.53 9.64
CA ASP A 39 -0.58 8.37 8.44
C ASP A 39 -1.90 8.42 7.69
N ILE A 40 -2.65 7.33 7.70
CA ILE A 40 -3.86 7.20 6.89
C ILE A 40 -5.14 7.16 7.73
N GLY A 41 -5.13 6.42 8.84
CA GLY A 41 -6.33 6.26 9.67
C GLY A 41 -7.43 5.48 8.96
N ILE A 42 -7.05 4.37 8.31
CA ILE A 42 -7.98 3.52 7.57
C ILE A 42 -9.15 3.09 8.44
N GLY A 43 -10.35 3.24 7.89
CA GLY A 43 -11.59 2.87 8.56
C GLY A 43 -12.06 3.88 9.60
N LYS A 44 -11.29 4.94 9.86
CA LYS A 44 -11.63 5.96 10.86
C LYS A 44 -11.83 7.33 10.25
N ARG A 45 -10.90 7.78 9.41
CA ARG A 45 -10.91 9.13 8.82
C ARG A 45 -11.22 9.15 7.34
N GLU A 46 -10.83 8.11 6.62
CA GLU A 46 -11.05 8.02 5.19
C GLU A 46 -11.66 6.68 4.81
N ALA A 47 -12.56 6.70 3.83
CA ALA A 47 -13.10 5.47 3.27
C ALA A 47 -12.02 4.73 2.50
N ILE A 48 -12.02 3.40 2.59
CA ILE A 48 -11.05 2.55 1.90
C ILE A 48 -11.05 2.82 0.39
N LYS A 49 -12.23 3.01 -0.20
CA LYS A 49 -12.33 3.26 -1.64
C LYS A 49 -11.62 4.55 -2.06
N ASP A 50 -11.65 5.58 -1.21
CA ASP A 50 -11.01 6.86 -1.50
C ASP A 50 -9.50 6.73 -1.45
N ILE A 51 -8.99 5.98 -0.46
CA ILE A 51 -7.56 5.67 -0.34
C ILE A 51 -7.10 4.89 -1.55
N SER A 52 -7.86 3.87 -1.95
CA SER A 52 -7.54 3.04 -3.10
C SER A 52 -7.44 3.85 -4.39
N ARG A 53 -8.42 4.73 -4.62
CA ARG A 53 -8.43 5.58 -5.80
C ARG A 53 -7.28 6.57 -5.81
N LEU A 54 -6.98 7.17 -4.66
CA LEU A 54 -5.89 8.12 -4.53
C LEU A 54 -4.56 7.45 -4.86
N PHE A 55 -4.29 6.29 -4.26
CA PHE A 55 -3.03 5.60 -4.48
C PHE A 55 -2.90 5.02 -5.88
N SER A 56 -4.02 4.65 -6.50
CA SER A 56 -4.01 4.19 -7.89
C SER A 56 -3.56 5.28 -8.86
N ARG A 57 -3.75 6.55 -8.50
CA ARG A 57 -3.33 7.67 -9.33
C ARG A 57 -1.84 7.95 -9.24
N TYR A 58 -1.25 7.73 -8.06
CA TYR A 58 0.13 8.13 -7.79
C TYR A 58 1.12 6.97 -7.78
N ASN A 59 0.63 5.75 -7.71
CA ASN A 59 1.49 4.57 -7.58
C ASN A 59 1.14 3.51 -8.61
N ASP A 60 2.05 2.57 -8.79
CA ASP A 60 1.88 1.48 -9.76
C ASP A 60 1.49 0.16 -9.09
N VAL A 61 1.80 -0.01 -7.82
CA VAL A 61 1.48 -1.20 -7.03
C VAL A 61 1.19 -0.80 -5.60
N ILE A 62 0.25 -1.46 -4.96
CA ILE A 62 -0.04 -1.29 -3.54
C ILE A 62 0.27 -2.60 -2.82
N MET A 63 1.03 -2.53 -1.71
CA MET A 63 1.19 -3.64 -0.78
C MET A 63 0.55 -3.22 0.54
N ALA A 64 -0.32 -4.06 1.09
CA ALA A 64 -1.07 -3.70 2.29
C ALA A 64 -1.06 -4.80 3.33
N ARG A 65 -0.87 -4.42 4.60
CA ARG A 65 -1.02 -5.29 5.75
C ARG A 65 -1.98 -4.63 6.73
N LEU A 66 -3.23 -5.04 6.65
CA LEU A 66 -4.32 -4.45 7.43
C LEU A 66 -4.89 -5.47 8.42
N PHE A 67 -5.51 -4.98 9.49
CA PHE A 67 -6.10 -5.84 10.50
C PHE A 67 -7.33 -6.57 9.98
N ASP A 68 -8.17 -5.88 9.22
CA ASP A 68 -9.44 -6.42 8.74
C ASP A 68 -9.26 -6.86 7.28
N HIS A 69 -9.48 -8.16 7.04
CA HIS A 69 -9.39 -8.71 5.69
C HIS A 69 -10.37 -8.05 4.73
N GLN A 70 -11.52 -7.62 5.21
CA GLN A 70 -12.51 -6.92 4.40
C GLN A 70 -11.94 -5.62 3.84
N HIS A 71 -11.07 -4.94 4.58
CA HIS A 71 -10.39 -3.75 4.09
C HIS A 71 -9.47 -4.06 2.91
N ILE A 72 -8.80 -5.21 2.92
CA ILE A 72 -7.96 -5.66 1.80
C ILE A 72 -8.81 -5.89 0.56
N ILE A 73 -9.95 -6.58 0.73
CA ILE A 73 -10.87 -6.87 -0.37
C ILE A 73 -11.38 -5.57 -0.98
N GLU A 74 -11.80 -4.65 -0.15
CA GLU A 74 -12.31 -3.35 -0.59
C GLU A 74 -11.23 -2.52 -1.28
N LEU A 75 -10.01 -2.53 -0.74
CA LEU A 75 -8.87 -1.85 -1.33
C LEU A 75 -8.61 -2.36 -2.76
N ALA A 76 -8.61 -3.69 -2.94
CA ALA A 76 -8.39 -4.30 -4.24
C ALA A 76 -9.54 -4.02 -5.21
N GLU A 77 -10.77 -4.01 -4.72
CA GLU A 77 -11.96 -3.79 -5.54
C GLU A 77 -11.95 -2.41 -6.21
N TYR A 78 -11.54 -1.39 -5.48
CA TYR A 78 -11.54 -0.01 -5.98
C TYR A 78 -10.20 0.43 -6.57
N SER A 79 -9.21 -0.44 -6.57
CA SER A 79 -7.88 -0.12 -7.10
C SER A 79 -7.80 -0.39 -8.61
N ASP A 80 -7.19 0.54 -9.34
CA ASP A 80 -6.87 0.36 -10.76
C ASP A 80 -5.50 -0.29 -10.95
N ILE A 81 -4.76 -0.49 -9.86
CA ILE A 81 -3.42 -1.06 -9.88
C ILE A 81 -3.38 -2.32 -9.01
N PRO A 82 -2.38 -3.21 -9.19
CA PRO A 82 -2.29 -4.44 -8.41
C PRO A 82 -2.16 -4.17 -6.90
N VAL A 83 -2.83 -4.99 -6.11
CA VAL A 83 -2.75 -4.94 -4.64
C VAL A 83 -2.19 -6.27 -4.15
N ILE A 84 -1.11 -6.21 -3.37
CA ILE A 84 -0.46 -7.37 -2.77
C ILE A 84 -0.77 -7.38 -1.27
N ASN A 85 -1.23 -8.52 -0.81
CA ASN A 85 -1.56 -8.70 0.60
C ASN A 85 -0.42 -9.41 1.34
#